data_afbb7b8fe62b2132d94f005fe1f0a3d1
#
_entry.id   afbb7b8fe62b2132d94f005fe1f0a3d1
#
_cell.length_a   1.000
_cell.length_b   1.000
_cell.length_c   1.000
_cell.angle_alpha   90.00
_cell.angle_beta   90.00
_cell.angle_gamma   90.00
#
_symmetry.space_group_name_H-M   'P 1'
#
loop_
_entity.id
_entity.type
_entity.pdbx_description
1 polymer ?
#
loop_
_entity_poly.entity_id
_entity_poly.type
_entity_poly.pdbx_seq_one_letter_code
_entity_poly.pdbx_strand_id
1 'polypeptide(L)'
;MSRAKNSAPRTVLTNDELARAALALIDEEGVEAFSFRKLSAVTGVPTMTIANRFGSKDALMKAALGEMLAENKIEPVTGETWQQSLRRVAHANRSMALAHPKAFMLFVMTPQFESPSLEFTRSVFVTHESDTLPAHMPEYFLSLMHSFLTGFQLQEMYVNEHYSGNVPVADGESGDRQRMARMIAGLYDEDAFNRNLEIIIAGFAACFDLPS
;
A
#
# COMPACT_ATOMS: atom_id res chain seq x y z
N MET A 1 55.52 13.92 -10.12
CA MET A 1 54.78 13.45 -8.93
C MET A 1 53.32 13.29 -9.31
N SER A 2 52.91 12.08 -9.64
CA SER A 2 51.55 11.77 -10.12
C SER A 2 50.65 11.52 -8.91
N ARG A 3 49.57 12.31 -8.81
CA ARG A 3 48.59 12.26 -7.72
C ARG A 3 47.60 11.14 -8.03
N ALA A 4 47.80 9.97 -7.41
CA ALA A 4 46.86 8.85 -7.49
C ALA A 4 45.50 9.33 -6.94
N LYS A 5 44.50 9.35 -7.81
CA LYS A 5 43.11 9.47 -7.41
C LYS A 5 42.71 8.17 -6.72
N ASN A 6 42.65 8.22 -5.40
CA ASN A 6 42.07 7.17 -4.57
C ASN A 6 40.57 7.21 -4.75
N SER A 7 40.00 6.52 -5.77
CA SER A 7 38.58 6.29 -5.90
C SER A 7 38.21 5.15 -4.96
N ALA A 8 37.51 5.45 -3.88
CA ALA A 8 36.85 4.44 -3.07
C ALA A 8 36.05 3.48 -3.97
N PRO A 9 35.98 2.17 -3.65
CA PRO A 9 35.20 1.24 -4.44
C PRO A 9 33.73 1.74 -4.51
N ARG A 10 33.25 2.04 -5.70
CA ARG A 10 31.83 2.35 -5.92
C ARG A 10 31.03 1.11 -5.54
N THR A 11 30.29 1.16 -4.48
CA THR A 11 29.33 0.13 -4.12
C THR A 11 28.36 -0.01 -5.29
N VAL A 12 28.39 -1.15 -5.97
CA VAL A 12 27.49 -1.44 -7.09
C VAL A 12 26.19 -1.94 -6.49
N LEU A 13 25.24 -1.04 -6.26
CA LEU A 13 23.91 -1.42 -5.80
C LEU A 13 23.25 -2.37 -6.80
N THR A 14 22.57 -3.40 -6.29
CA THR A 14 21.74 -4.32 -7.08
C THR A 14 20.47 -3.63 -7.57
N ASN A 15 19.70 -4.28 -8.43
CA ASN A 15 18.40 -3.74 -8.86
C ASN A 15 17.40 -3.67 -7.70
N ASP A 16 17.40 -4.66 -6.80
CA ASP A 16 16.52 -4.67 -5.62
C ASP A 16 16.91 -3.57 -4.63
N GLU A 17 18.21 -3.31 -4.43
CA GLU A 17 18.66 -2.18 -3.60
C GLU A 17 18.26 -0.83 -4.21
N LEU A 18 18.29 -0.69 -5.53
CA LEU A 18 17.81 0.50 -6.22
C LEU A 18 16.27 0.64 -6.13
N ALA A 19 15.54 -0.47 -6.22
CA ALA A 19 14.08 -0.49 -6.07
C ALA A 19 13.66 -0.08 -4.63
N ARG A 20 14.35 -0.61 -3.60
CA ARG A 20 14.14 -0.19 -2.21
C ARG A 20 14.49 1.27 -1.97
N ALA A 21 15.58 1.76 -2.54
CA ALA A 21 15.91 3.18 -2.47
C ALA A 21 14.89 4.07 -3.19
N ALA A 22 14.30 3.57 -4.30
CA ALA A 22 13.23 4.24 -4.99
C ALA A 22 11.94 4.26 -4.15
N LEU A 23 11.58 3.15 -3.50
CA LEU A 23 10.46 3.08 -2.57
C LEU A 23 10.61 4.10 -1.44
N ALA A 24 11.77 4.11 -0.76
CA ALA A 24 12.04 5.06 0.31
C ALA A 24 11.93 6.53 -0.15
N LEU A 25 12.44 6.84 -1.35
CA LEU A 25 12.34 8.19 -1.92
C LEU A 25 10.89 8.57 -2.25
N ILE A 26 10.09 7.61 -2.73
CA ILE A 26 8.67 7.82 -3.02
C ILE A 26 7.89 8.03 -1.72
N ASP A 27 8.22 7.30 -0.65
CA ASP A 27 7.60 7.49 0.68
C ASP A 27 7.92 8.86 1.27
N GLU A 28 9.10 9.40 0.99
CA GLU A 28 9.47 10.73 1.45
C GLU A 28 8.82 11.85 0.64
N GLU A 29 8.84 11.74 -0.70
CA GLU A 29 8.51 12.85 -1.58
C GLU A 29 7.22 12.67 -2.40
N GLY A 30 6.70 11.47 -2.50
CA GLY A 30 5.54 11.09 -3.32
C GLY A 30 5.91 10.66 -4.75
N VAL A 31 4.97 9.96 -5.40
CA VAL A 31 5.12 9.36 -6.74
C VAL A 31 5.43 10.41 -7.81
N GLU A 32 4.76 11.55 -7.77
CA GLU A 32 4.92 12.59 -8.78
C GLU A 32 6.30 13.26 -8.74
N ALA A 33 6.82 13.46 -7.53
CA ALA A 33 8.12 14.08 -7.30
C ALA A 33 9.30 13.16 -7.64
N PHE A 34 9.06 11.85 -7.80
CA PHE A 34 10.10 10.86 -8.07
C PHE A 34 10.75 11.04 -9.46
N SER A 35 12.08 10.95 -9.51
CA SER A 35 12.85 10.96 -10.76
C SER A 35 14.16 10.20 -10.64
N PHE A 36 14.69 9.69 -11.77
CA PHE A 36 16.01 9.06 -11.82
C PHE A 36 17.13 9.98 -11.32
N ARG A 37 17.02 11.30 -11.52
CA ARG A 37 17.99 12.27 -11.03
C ARG A 37 18.03 12.31 -9.51
N LYS A 38 16.86 12.33 -8.85
CA LYS A 38 16.76 12.30 -7.40
C LYS A 38 17.30 10.98 -6.84
N LEU A 39 16.91 9.84 -7.43
CA LEU A 39 17.43 8.54 -7.03
C LEU A 39 18.95 8.47 -7.21
N SER A 40 19.49 9.01 -8.30
CA SER A 40 20.94 9.12 -8.51
C SER A 40 21.62 9.96 -7.42
N ALA A 41 20.98 11.03 -6.97
CA ALA A 41 21.52 11.90 -5.92
C ALA A 41 21.61 11.18 -4.56
N VAL A 42 20.61 10.38 -4.18
CA VAL A 42 20.60 9.67 -2.89
C VAL A 42 21.43 8.37 -2.93
N THR A 43 21.53 7.69 -4.09
CA THR A 43 22.24 6.41 -4.20
C THR A 43 23.70 6.54 -4.68
N GLY A 44 24.06 7.67 -5.26
CA GLY A 44 25.34 7.85 -5.92
C GLY A 44 25.51 7.08 -7.23
N VAL A 45 24.50 6.32 -7.67
CA VAL A 45 24.51 5.59 -8.95
C VAL A 45 24.17 6.56 -10.08
N PRO A 46 24.98 6.63 -11.16
CA PRO A 46 24.72 7.55 -12.26
C PRO A 46 23.32 7.35 -12.88
N THR A 47 22.63 8.44 -13.18
CA THR A 47 21.29 8.44 -13.79
C THR A 47 21.19 7.54 -15.02
N MET A 48 22.18 7.59 -15.92
CA MET A 48 22.23 6.73 -17.11
C MET A 48 22.35 5.24 -16.76
N THR A 49 23.06 4.91 -15.68
CA THR A 49 23.16 3.52 -15.20
C THR A 49 21.82 3.02 -14.70
N ILE A 50 21.08 3.84 -13.94
CA ILE A 50 19.72 3.53 -13.47
C ILE A 50 18.78 3.35 -14.67
N ALA A 51 18.80 4.30 -15.61
CA ALA A 51 17.98 4.25 -16.83
C ALA A 51 18.25 3.01 -17.68
N ASN A 52 19.53 2.64 -17.85
CA ASN A 52 19.91 1.43 -18.61
C ASN A 52 19.47 0.13 -17.92
N ARG A 53 19.43 0.10 -16.58
CA ARG A 53 19.01 -1.10 -15.81
C ARG A 53 17.52 -1.34 -15.84
N PHE A 54 16.73 -0.28 -15.72
CA PHE A 54 15.27 -0.38 -15.61
C PHE A 54 14.53 -0.04 -16.92
N GLY A 55 15.19 0.63 -17.85
CA GLY A 55 14.62 1.03 -19.13
C GLY A 55 13.68 2.25 -19.04
N SER A 56 12.78 2.29 -18.05
CA SER A 56 11.82 3.39 -17.88
C SER A 56 11.59 3.74 -16.41
N LYS A 57 11.04 4.96 -16.16
CA LYS A 57 10.57 5.37 -14.83
C LYS A 57 9.48 4.44 -14.32
N ASP A 58 8.55 4.04 -15.19
CA ASP A 58 7.45 3.13 -14.87
C ASP A 58 7.97 1.75 -14.41
N ALA A 59 8.93 1.18 -15.12
CA ALA A 59 9.53 -0.11 -14.72
C ALA A 59 10.22 -0.04 -13.35
N LEU A 60 10.88 1.07 -13.03
CA LEU A 60 11.47 1.27 -11.70
C LEU A 60 10.41 1.46 -10.62
N MET A 61 9.33 2.20 -10.92
CA MET A 61 8.19 2.34 -9.99
C MET A 61 7.50 1.00 -9.74
N LYS A 62 7.34 0.15 -10.75
CA LYS A 62 6.85 -1.23 -10.59
C LYS A 62 7.79 -2.09 -9.75
N ALA A 63 9.11 -1.93 -9.89
CA ALA A 63 10.07 -2.61 -9.04
C ALA A 63 9.97 -2.12 -7.58
N ALA A 64 9.81 -0.81 -7.34
CA ALA A 64 9.58 -0.26 -6.00
C ALA A 64 8.26 -0.77 -5.39
N LEU A 65 7.18 -0.86 -6.19
CA LEU A 65 5.93 -1.50 -5.78
C LEU A 65 6.16 -2.97 -5.39
N GLY A 66 6.97 -3.71 -6.16
CA GLY A 66 7.33 -5.09 -5.83
C GLY A 66 7.99 -5.23 -4.45
N GLU A 67 8.91 -4.33 -4.09
CA GLU A 67 9.52 -4.29 -2.76
C GLU A 67 8.48 -4.03 -1.67
N MET A 68 7.58 -3.05 -1.85
CA MET A 68 6.50 -2.74 -0.91
C MET A 68 5.56 -3.94 -0.70
N LEU A 69 5.16 -4.63 -1.78
CA LEU A 69 4.30 -5.81 -1.71
C LEU A 69 5.02 -7.01 -1.08
N ALA A 70 6.33 -7.14 -1.26
CA ALA A 70 7.13 -8.20 -0.65
C ALA A 70 7.25 -8.08 0.87
N GLU A 71 7.14 -6.87 1.43
CA GLU A 71 7.09 -6.64 2.88
C GLU A 71 5.78 -7.17 3.49
N ASN A 72 4.71 -7.23 2.69
CA ASN A 72 3.38 -7.65 3.11
C ASN A 72 3.01 -9.04 2.55
N LYS A 73 3.85 -10.04 2.79
CA LYS A 73 3.58 -11.41 2.36
C LYS A 73 2.32 -11.97 3.01
N ILE A 74 1.38 -12.36 2.17
CA ILE A 74 0.12 -12.99 2.58
C ILE A 74 0.23 -14.49 2.24
N GLU A 75 0.38 -15.31 3.28
CA GLU A 75 0.49 -16.77 3.16
C GLU A 75 -0.80 -17.42 3.66
N PRO A 76 -1.26 -18.51 3.03
CA PRO A 76 -2.39 -19.29 3.55
C PRO A 76 -2.10 -19.85 4.95
N VAL A 77 -3.10 -19.85 5.84
CA VAL A 77 -3.01 -20.42 7.18
C VAL A 77 -3.93 -21.64 7.26
N THR A 78 -3.36 -22.82 7.50
CA THR A 78 -4.11 -24.07 7.57
C THR A 78 -5.16 -24.05 8.69
N GLY A 79 -6.40 -24.38 8.36
CA GLY A 79 -7.52 -24.41 9.31
C GLY A 79 -8.13 -23.06 9.64
N GLU A 80 -7.68 -22.00 9.00
CA GLU A 80 -8.27 -20.67 9.11
C GLU A 80 -9.64 -20.65 8.42
N THR A 81 -10.65 -20.05 9.08
CA THR A 81 -11.94 -19.83 8.41
C THR A 81 -11.80 -18.67 7.41
N TRP A 82 -12.73 -18.59 6.45
CA TRP A 82 -12.71 -17.50 5.47
C TRP A 82 -12.82 -16.12 6.15
N GLN A 83 -13.55 -16.01 7.26
CA GLN A 83 -13.67 -14.76 8.02
C GLN A 83 -12.35 -14.37 8.68
N GLN A 84 -11.63 -15.35 9.25
CA GLN A 84 -10.32 -15.13 9.86
C GLN A 84 -9.30 -14.72 8.82
N SER A 85 -9.27 -15.42 7.70
CA SER A 85 -8.41 -15.11 6.56
C SER A 85 -8.66 -13.68 6.08
N LEU A 86 -9.93 -13.30 5.93
CA LEU A 86 -10.30 -11.95 5.49
C LEU A 86 -9.82 -10.86 6.42
N ARG A 87 -10.07 -11.02 7.73
CA ARG A 87 -9.58 -10.07 8.72
C ARG A 87 -8.07 -9.91 8.63
N ARG A 88 -7.35 -11.02 8.59
CA ARG A 88 -5.89 -11.03 8.52
C ARG A 88 -5.37 -10.31 7.27
N VAL A 89 -5.93 -10.63 6.10
CA VAL A 89 -5.55 -9.98 4.82
C VAL A 89 -5.90 -8.50 4.82
N ALA A 90 -7.07 -8.13 5.33
CA ALA A 90 -7.50 -6.74 5.41
C ALA A 90 -6.57 -5.91 6.32
N HIS A 91 -6.21 -6.44 7.50
CA HIS A 91 -5.28 -5.79 8.42
C HIS A 91 -3.87 -5.70 7.86
N ALA A 92 -3.38 -6.74 7.19
CA ALA A 92 -2.07 -6.72 6.53
C ALA A 92 -2.02 -5.64 5.43
N ASN A 93 -3.07 -5.55 4.62
CA ASN A 93 -3.18 -4.51 3.58
C ASN A 93 -3.24 -3.09 4.17
N ARG A 94 -4.02 -2.89 5.25
CA ARG A 94 -4.06 -1.61 5.97
C ARG A 94 -2.70 -1.25 6.56
N SER A 95 -2.01 -2.20 7.18
CA SER A 95 -0.68 -1.98 7.75
C SER A 95 0.32 -1.53 6.68
N MET A 96 0.29 -2.14 5.50
CA MET A 96 1.10 -1.73 4.35
C MET A 96 0.79 -0.29 3.91
N ALA A 97 -0.48 0.06 3.79
CA ALA A 97 -0.88 1.41 3.40
C ALA A 97 -0.45 2.47 4.42
N LEU A 98 -0.54 2.18 5.72
CA LEU A 98 -0.09 3.07 6.78
C LEU A 98 1.44 3.17 6.89
N ALA A 99 2.17 2.09 6.57
CA ALA A 99 3.62 2.10 6.51
C ALA A 99 4.17 2.91 5.33
N HIS A 100 3.43 2.92 4.19
CA HIS A 100 3.85 3.54 2.94
C HIS A 100 2.80 4.51 2.37
N PRO A 101 2.39 5.55 3.11
CA PRO A 101 1.21 6.36 2.76
C PRO A 101 1.33 7.06 1.41
N LYS A 102 2.53 7.50 1.00
CA LYS A 102 2.73 8.14 -0.31
C LYS A 102 3.01 7.12 -1.42
N ALA A 103 3.72 6.02 -1.11
CA ALA A 103 4.00 4.97 -2.08
C ALA A 103 2.78 4.07 -2.33
N PHE A 104 1.79 4.01 -1.43
CA PHE A 104 0.55 3.26 -1.63
C PHE A 104 -0.17 3.64 -2.93
N MET A 105 0.01 4.87 -3.40
CA MET A 105 -0.49 5.30 -4.71
C MET A 105 0.08 4.47 -5.87
N LEU A 106 1.28 3.88 -5.75
CA LEU A 106 1.80 2.94 -6.75
C LEU A 106 0.90 1.71 -6.89
N PHE A 107 0.43 1.17 -5.75
CA PHE A 107 -0.50 0.03 -5.73
C PHE A 107 -1.85 0.40 -6.34
N VAL A 108 -2.40 1.57 -5.98
CA VAL A 108 -3.70 2.04 -6.49
C VAL A 108 -3.67 2.31 -8.00
N MET A 109 -2.57 2.85 -8.52
CA MET A 109 -2.43 3.24 -9.92
C MET A 109 -1.94 2.10 -10.84
N THR A 110 -1.40 1.01 -10.29
CA THR A 110 -0.91 -0.12 -11.08
C THR A 110 -2.06 -1.11 -11.33
N PRO A 111 -2.35 -1.46 -12.60
CA PRO A 111 -3.39 -2.44 -12.91
C PRO A 111 -3.12 -3.78 -12.20
N GLN A 112 -4.18 -4.37 -11.60
CA GLN A 112 -4.05 -5.59 -10.79
C GLN A 112 -3.72 -6.86 -11.60
N PHE A 113 -3.87 -6.81 -12.91
CA PHE A 113 -3.48 -7.87 -13.84
C PHE A 113 -2.07 -7.72 -14.39
N GLU A 114 -1.32 -6.70 -13.93
CA GLU A 114 0.08 -6.49 -14.27
C GLU A 114 0.98 -6.80 -13.08
N SER A 115 2.15 -7.40 -13.35
CA SER A 115 3.19 -7.63 -12.35
C SER A 115 3.73 -6.29 -11.80
N PRO A 116 3.96 -6.15 -10.48
CA PRO A 116 3.90 -7.16 -9.44
C PRO A 116 2.51 -7.31 -8.78
N SER A 117 1.54 -6.45 -9.10
CA SER A 117 0.20 -6.50 -8.49
C SER A 117 -0.53 -7.82 -8.76
N LEU A 118 -0.30 -8.44 -9.93
CA LEU A 118 -0.90 -9.73 -10.29
C LEU A 118 -0.48 -10.85 -9.33
N GLU A 119 0.81 -10.93 -8.98
CA GLU A 119 1.32 -11.95 -8.06
C GLU A 119 0.76 -11.75 -6.66
N PHE A 120 0.68 -10.50 -6.20
CA PHE A 120 0.05 -10.17 -4.93
C PHE A 120 -1.44 -10.55 -4.94
N THR A 121 -2.18 -10.17 -5.97
CA THR A 121 -3.60 -10.53 -6.14
C THR A 121 -3.79 -12.04 -6.12
N ARG A 122 -2.95 -12.81 -6.81
CA ARG A 122 -2.99 -14.27 -6.77
C ARG A 122 -2.76 -14.83 -5.38
N SER A 123 -1.82 -14.29 -4.61
CA SER A 123 -1.58 -14.74 -3.23
C SER A 123 -2.80 -14.49 -2.34
N VAL A 124 -3.49 -13.38 -2.52
CA VAL A 124 -4.75 -13.07 -1.83
C VAL A 124 -5.84 -14.09 -2.21
N PHE A 125 -6.00 -14.41 -3.50
CA PHE A 125 -6.96 -15.42 -3.96
C PHE A 125 -6.70 -16.79 -3.34
N VAL A 126 -5.48 -17.30 -3.43
CA VAL A 126 -5.09 -18.59 -2.86
C VAL A 126 -5.31 -18.63 -1.34
N THR A 127 -5.08 -17.51 -0.67
CA THR A 127 -5.31 -17.40 0.78
C THR A 127 -6.79 -17.53 1.14
N HIS A 128 -7.69 -17.10 0.25
CA HIS A 128 -9.14 -17.19 0.47
C HIS A 128 -9.78 -18.46 -0.13
N GLU A 129 -9.03 -19.29 -0.84
CA GLU A 129 -9.49 -20.61 -1.23
C GLU A 129 -9.69 -21.44 0.03
N SER A 130 -10.94 -21.70 0.40
CA SER A 130 -11.30 -22.56 1.51
C SER A 130 -12.47 -23.46 1.08
N ASP A 131 -12.53 -24.66 1.66
CA ASP A 131 -13.64 -25.61 1.42
C ASP A 131 -15.01 -25.05 1.87
N THR A 132 -15.01 -23.93 2.58
CA THR A 132 -16.21 -23.27 3.11
C THR A 132 -16.74 -22.16 2.22
N LEU A 133 -15.99 -21.75 1.18
CA LEU A 133 -16.42 -20.74 0.21
C LEU A 133 -16.78 -21.40 -1.12
N PRO A 134 -17.97 -21.12 -1.70
CA PRO A 134 -18.31 -21.54 -3.06
C PRO A 134 -17.29 -21.03 -4.08
N ALA A 135 -16.98 -21.85 -5.10
CA ALA A 135 -15.90 -21.58 -6.06
C ALA A 135 -15.98 -20.24 -6.81
N HIS A 136 -17.18 -19.64 -6.94
CA HIS A 136 -17.41 -18.35 -7.62
C HIS A 136 -17.37 -17.14 -6.67
N MET A 137 -17.26 -17.38 -5.37
CA MET A 137 -17.27 -16.33 -4.35
C MET A 137 -16.02 -15.46 -4.29
N PRO A 138 -14.80 -15.99 -4.55
CA PRO A 138 -13.59 -15.18 -4.49
C PRO A 138 -13.63 -13.93 -5.37
N GLU A 139 -14.31 -13.98 -6.52
CA GLU A 139 -14.38 -12.86 -7.46
C GLU A 139 -15.20 -11.68 -6.91
N TYR A 140 -16.43 -11.95 -6.41
CA TYR A 140 -17.28 -10.92 -5.78
C TYR A 140 -16.63 -10.33 -4.54
N PHE A 141 -16.05 -11.20 -3.75
CA PHE A 141 -15.37 -10.87 -2.53
C PHE A 141 -14.15 -9.97 -2.78
N LEU A 142 -13.32 -10.32 -3.76
CA LEU A 142 -12.16 -9.52 -4.12
C LEU A 142 -12.56 -8.13 -4.56
N SER A 143 -13.59 -8.00 -5.41
CA SER A 143 -14.07 -6.71 -5.89
C SER A 143 -14.58 -5.82 -4.75
N LEU A 144 -15.39 -6.40 -3.84
CA LEU A 144 -15.91 -5.66 -2.68
C LEU A 144 -14.80 -5.24 -1.74
N MET A 145 -13.90 -6.17 -1.40
CA MET A 145 -12.79 -5.90 -0.49
C MET A 145 -11.78 -4.93 -1.07
N HIS A 146 -11.46 -5.06 -2.35
CA HIS A 146 -10.58 -4.11 -3.01
C HIS A 146 -11.15 -2.69 -2.96
N SER A 147 -12.44 -2.54 -3.27
CA SER A 147 -13.12 -1.25 -3.22
C SER A 147 -13.15 -0.66 -1.79
N PHE A 148 -13.48 -1.49 -0.80
CA PHE A 148 -13.50 -1.08 0.60
C PHE A 148 -12.11 -0.69 1.09
N LEU A 149 -11.12 -1.58 0.95
CA LEU A 149 -9.77 -1.36 1.45
C LEU A 149 -9.13 -0.14 0.80
N THR A 150 -9.16 -0.06 -0.53
CA THR A 150 -8.59 1.09 -1.23
C THR A 150 -9.27 2.40 -0.86
N GLY A 151 -10.59 2.44 -0.86
CA GLY A 151 -11.35 3.65 -0.52
C GLY A 151 -11.14 4.07 0.93
N PHE A 152 -11.20 3.12 1.88
CA PHE A 152 -10.98 3.41 3.30
C PHE A 152 -9.57 3.94 3.55
N GLN A 153 -8.55 3.26 3.03
CA GLN A 153 -7.15 3.62 3.24
C GLN A 153 -6.80 4.99 2.64
N LEU A 154 -7.29 5.30 1.45
CA LEU A 154 -7.11 6.64 0.86
C LEU A 154 -7.73 7.73 1.74
N GLN A 155 -8.92 7.48 2.30
CA GLN A 155 -9.56 8.42 3.21
C GLN A 155 -8.82 8.51 4.55
N GLU A 156 -8.40 7.38 5.11
CA GLU A 156 -7.62 7.34 6.35
C GLU A 156 -6.30 8.13 6.21
N MET A 157 -5.56 7.93 5.12
CA MET A 157 -4.33 8.67 4.83
C MET A 157 -4.62 10.17 4.68
N TYR A 158 -5.66 10.54 3.93
CA TYR A 158 -6.07 11.93 3.77
C TYR A 158 -6.43 12.58 5.12
N VAL A 159 -7.19 11.87 5.94
CA VAL A 159 -7.58 12.33 7.29
C VAL A 159 -6.35 12.48 8.18
N ASN A 160 -5.45 11.52 8.17
CA ASN A 160 -4.22 11.56 8.95
C ASN A 160 -3.32 12.74 8.55
N GLU A 161 -3.23 13.06 7.27
CA GLU A 161 -2.44 14.18 6.78
C GLU A 161 -3.08 15.54 7.13
N HIS A 162 -4.40 15.66 7.03
CA HIS A 162 -5.06 16.97 7.09
C HIS A 162 -5.79 17.24 8.40
N TYR A 163 -6.15 16.20 9.17
CA TYR A 163 -7.00 16.32 10.38
C TYR A 163 -6.35 15.71 11.64
N SER A 164 -5.26 14.97 11.55
CA SER A 164 -4.50 14.47 12.70
C SER A 164 -3.62 15.59 13.27
N GLY A 165 -4.19 16.40 14.11
CA GLY A 165 -3.51 17.53 14.75
C GLY A 165 -4.47 18.70 14.97
N ASN A 166 -3.98 19.79 15.53
CA ASN A 166 -4.76 21.01 15.63
C ASN A 166 -5.12 21.50 14.24
N VAL A 167 -6.33 21.22 13.77
CA VAL A 167 -6.89 21.90 12.59
C VAL A 167 -6.75 23.41 12.85
N PRO A 168 -5.99 24.16 12.01
CA PRO A 168 -5.85 25.58 12.21
C PRO A 168 -7.22 26.24 12.20
N VAL A 169 -7.59 26.86 13.30
CA VAL A 169 -8.87 27.55 13.44
C VAL A 169 -8.68 28.98 12.99
N ALA A 170 -9.36 29.37 11.93
CA ALA A 170 -9.53 30.79 11.63
C ALA A 170 -10.41 31.43 12.71
N ASP A 171 -10.02 32.62 13.18
CA ASP A 171 -10.75 33.37 14.20
C ASP A 171 -12.22 33.53 13.81
N GLY A 172 -13.15 32.99 14.64
CA GLY A 172 -14.58 33.16 14.51
C GLY A 172 -15.47 31.95 14.17
N GLU A 173 -14.88 30.85 13.62
CA GLU A 173 -15.65 29.64 13.26
C GLU A 173 -15.29 28.39 14.11
N SER A 174 -14.72 28.59 15.29
CA SER A 174 -13.88 27.58 15.96
C SER A 174 -14.55 26.29 16.44
N GLY A 175 -15.80 26.36 16.88
CA GLY A 175 -16.44 25.20 17.54
C GLY A 175 -16.91 24.10 16.57
N ASP A 176 -17.66 24.50 15.55
CA ASP A 176 -18.30 23.55 14.63
C ASP A 176 -17.28 22.89 13.67
N ARG A 177 -16.28 23.63 13.20
CA ARG A 177 -15.24 23.10 12.33
C ARG A 177 -14.36 22.07 13.02
N GLN A 178 -13.96 22.33 14.28
CA GLN A 178 -13.22 21.37 15.08
C GLN A 178 -14.05 20.11 15.42
N ARG A 179 -15.35 20.30 15.69
CA ARG A 179 -16.26 19.19 15.92
C ARG A 179 -16.41 18.33 14.68
N MET A 180 -16.57 18.95 13.50
CA MET A 180 -16.65 18.27 12.21
C MET A 180 -15.37 17.52 11.90
N ALA A 181 -14.20 18.14 12.09
CA ALA A 181 -12.90 17.50 11.85
C ALA A 181 -12.69 16.26 12.74
N ARG A 182 -13.04 16.34 14.03
CA ARG A 182 -13.00 15.19 14.94
C ARG A 182 -13.98 14.10 14.54
N MET A 183 -15.18 14.47 14.10
CA MET A 183 -16.16 13.51 13.59
C MET A 183 -15.62 12.80 12.35
N ILE A 184 -15.06 13.53 11.39
CA ILE A 184 -14.47 12.96 10.17
C ILE A 184 -13.30 12.03 10.53
N ALA A 185 -12.42 12.45 11.44
CA ALA A 185 -11.29 11.62 11.88
C ALA A 185 -11.76 10.28 12.47
N GLY A 186 -12.81 10.28 13.28
CA GLY A 186 -13.38 9.05 13.85
C GLY A 186 -14.18 8.17 12.87
N LEU A 187 -14.37 8.61 11.61
CA LEU A 187 -14.95 7.77 10.55
C LEU A 187 -13.89 6.89 9.85
N TYR A 188 -12.62 7.21 10.00
CA TYR A 188 -11.51 6.56 9.30
C TYR A 188 -10.35 6.16 10.24
N ASP A 189 -10.66 5.90 11.51
CA ASP A 189 -9.73 5.35 12.47
C ASP A 189 -9.75 3.80 12.48
N GLU A 190 -8.94 3.19 13.33
CA GLU A 190 -8.86 1.73 13.47
C GLU A 190 -10.18 1.11 13.90
N ASP A 191 -10.92 1.77 14.82
CA ASP A 191 -12.21 1.26 15.29
C ASP A 191 -13.26 1.30 14.18
N ALA A 192 -13.26 2.35 13.34
CA ALA A 192 -14.12 2.44 12.18
C ALA A 192 -13.75 1.39 11.13
N PHE A 193 -12.46 1.16 10.89
CA PHE A 193 -11.99 0.09 10.00
C PHE A 193 -12.53 -1.27 10.44
N ASN A 194 -12.34 -1.61 11.71
CA ASN A 194 -12.79 -2.88 12.27
C ASN A 194 -14.32 -3.04 12.19
N ARG A 195 -15.08 -2.02 12.56
CA ARG A 195 -16.55 -2.06 12.46
C ARG A 195 -17.03 -2.27 11.02
N ASN A 196 -16.43 -1.56 10.06
CA ASN A 196 -16.81 -1.68 8.66
C ASN A 196 -16.46 -3.06 8.10
N LEU A 197 -15.31 -3.60 8.48
CA LEU A 197 -14.88 -4.94 8.10
C LEU A 197 -15.87 -6.01 8.62
N GLU A 198 -16.28 -5.91 9.88
CA GLU A 198 -17.26 -6.83 10.45
C GLU A 198 -18.64 -6.73 9.79
N ILE A 199 -19.09 -5.52 9.44
CA ILE A 199 -20.33 -5.32 8.67
C ILE A 199 -20.25 -6.00 7.31
N ILE A 200 -19.12 -5.87 6.62
CA ILE A 200 -18.89 -6.53 5.32
C ILE A 200 -18.91 -8.05 5.48
N ILE A 201 -18.21 -8.59 6.47
CA ILE A 201 -18.17 -10.04 6.74
C ILE A 201 -19.57 -10.57 7.02
N ALA A 202 -20.30 -9.92 7.93
CA ALA A 202 -21.65 -10.34 8.30
C ALA A 202 -22.64 -10.21 7.12
N GLY A 203 -22.56 -9.12 6.37
CA GLY A 203 -23.38 -8.92 5.17
C GLY A 203 -23.11 -9.95 4.09
N PHE A 204 -21.84 -10.29 3.88
CA PHE A 204 -21.45 -11.31 2.92
C PHE A 204 -21.94 -12.70 3.35
N ALA A 205 -21.74 -13.06 4.61
CA ALA A 205 -22.27 -14.32 5.15
C ALA A 205 -23.80 -14.43 4.95
N ALA A 206 -24.54 -13.37 5.26
CA ALA A 206 -25.99 -13.36 5.12
C ALA A 206 -26.47 -13.41 3.66
N CYS A 207 -25.79 -12.70 2.74
CA CYS A 207 -26.16 -12.68 1.32
C CYS A 207 -25.97 -14.01 0.61
N PHE A 208 -25.08 -14.86 1.12
CA PHE A 208 -24.68 -16.09 0.46
C PHE A 208 -24.93 -17.35 1.32
N ASP A 209 -25.71 -17.21 2.41
CA ASP A 209 -26.03 -18.30 3.34
C ASP A 209 -24.80 -19.06 3.86
N LEU A 210 -23.70 -18.31 4.13
CA LEU A 210 -22.45 -18.89 4.62
C LEU A 210 -22.47 -18.99 6.15
N PRO A 211 -21.74 -19.96 6.74
CA PRO A 211 -21.60 -20.04 8.18
C PRO A 211 -20.97 -18.75 8.75
N SER A 212 -21.59 -18.26 9.83
CA SER A 212 -21.16 -17.06 10.57
C SER A 212 -19.90 -17.33 11.42
#